data_f16f954f0b689d5e5057777eeac25b55
#
_entry.id   f16f954f0b689d5e5057777eeac25b55
#
_cell.length_a   1.000
_cell.length_b   1.000
_cell.length_c   1.000
_cell.angle_alpha   90.00
_cell.angle_beta   90.00
_cell.angle_gamma   90.00
#
_symmetry.space_group_name_H-M   'P 1'
#
loop_
_entity.id
_entity.type
_entity.pdbx_description
1 polymer ?
#
loop_
_entity_poly.entity_id
_entity_poly.type
_entity_poly.pdbx_seq_one_letter_code
_entity_poly.pdbx_strand_id
1 'polypeptide(L)'
;MKPEDVAQYLQDNPQFFESYADMLSEIKIPQPYDGRAISISERQISALREKNKLLQEKLHELINIGENNDTIGEKMHRLAVSLLEFNSVEELLHGLNYNLCEDFSIPHVVMRLWYLNDIKSNLKRPEFSSVSKAVKISVESMRKPYCGSQISDDIKPWFGQDAKYLQSFSIIPLRRKRTIGLLVMGSPDAERFFPEMGTLYLERLGELVSSALARLERIDLEQMIDESPKI
;
A
#
# COMPACT_ATOMS: atom_id res chain seq x y z
N MET A 1 51.01 25.50 4.46
CA MET A 1 49.64 25.45 5.01
C MET A 1 48.86 24.53 4.12
N LYS A 2 48.34 23.45 4.69
CA LYS A 2 47.52 22.50 3.91
C LYS A 2 46.10 23.04 3.77
N PRO A 3 45.33 22.66 2.73
CA PRO A 3 43.96 23.11 2.58
C PRO A 3 43.07 22.79 3.79
N GLU A 4 43.32 21.67 4.45
CA GLU A 4 42.61 21.22 5.65
C GLU A 4 42.84 22.17 6.85
N ASP A 5 44.07 22.69 7.01
CA ASP A 5 44.42 23.65 8.08
C ASP A 5 43.68 24.97 7.91
N VAL A 6 43.49 25.41 6.64
CA VAL A 6 42.71 26.62 6.30
C VAL A 6 41.23 26.40 6.59
N ALA A 7 40.68 25.26 6.20
CA ALA A 7 39.29 24.93 6.46
C ALA A 7 38.98 24.89 7.96
N GLN A 8 39.86 24.26 8.75
CA GLN A 8 39.72 24.19 10.20
C GLN A 8 39.81 25.60 10.82
N TYR A 9 40.80 26.43 10.40
CA TYR A 9 40.92 27.79 10.89
C TYR A 9 39.68 28.64 10.63
N LEU A 10 39.06 28.53 9.43
CA LEU A 10 37.88 29.28 9.08
C LEU A 10 36.62 28.78 9.85
N GLN A 11 36.55 27.50 10.19
CA GLN A 11 35.51 26.96 11.06
C GLN A 11 35.63 27.48 12.49
N ASP A 12 36.84 27.53 13.00
CA ASP A 12 37.11 27.94 14.38
C ASP A 12 37.03 29.48 14.57
N ASN A 13 37.13 30.26 13.47
CA ASN A 13 37.12 31.72 13.49
C ASN A 13 36.05 32.32 12.55
N PRO A 14 34.73 32.19 12.84
CA PRO A 14 33.68 32.69 11.97
C PRO A 14 33.67 34.21 11.80
N GLN A 15 34.20 34.99 12.76
CA GLN A 15 34.38 36.44 12.64
C GLN A 15 35.33 36.87 11.50
N PHE A 16 36.12 35.95 10.97
CA PHE A 16 36.91 36.18 9.75
C PHE A 16 36.03 36.60 8.57
N PHE A 17 34.87 35.95 8.43
CA PHE A 17 33.94 36.21 7.34
C PHE A 17 33.26 37.58 7.46
N GLU A 18 33.08 38.08 8.69
CA GLU A 18 32.56 39.45 8.92
C GLU A 18 33.60 40.49 8.60
N SER A 19 34.87 40.28 9.09
CA SER A 19 35.95 41.24 8.91
C SER A 19 36.46 41.37 7.48
N TYR A 20 36.33 40.29 6.70
CA TYR A 20 36.84 40.21 5.30
C TYR A 20 35.73 39.92 4.27
N ALA A 21 34.51 40.43 4.52
CA ALA A 21 33.35 40.18 3.64
C ALA A 21 33.58 40.72 2.19
N ASP A 22 34.21 41.89 2.05
CA ASP A 22 34.52 42.48 0.74
C ASP A 22 35.51 41.64 -0.05
N MET A 23 36.59 41.14 0.61
CA MET A 23 37.56 40.23 -0.01
C MET A 23 36.89 38.95 -0.49
N LEU A 24 35.99 38.37 0.31
CA LEU A 24 35.27 37.13 -0.06
C LEU A 24 34.35 37.31 -1.26
N SER A 25 33.72 38.49 -1.41
CA SER A 25 32.88 38.80 -2.55
C SER A 25 33.66 38.93 -3.86
N GLU A 26 34.93 39.30 -3.79
CA GLU A 26 35.83 39.44 -4.96
C GLU A 26 36.48 38.10 -5.36
N ILE A 27 36.56 37.10 -4.47
CA ILE A 27 37.13 35.80 -4.79
C ILE A 27 36.22 35.06 -5.80
N LYS A 28 36.79 34.83 -6.99
CA LYS A 28 36.13 34.08 -8.07
C LYS A 28 36.62 32.65 -8.11
N ILE A 29 35.68 31.70 -8.09
CA ILE A 29 35.98 30.27 -8.17
C ILE A 29 35.62 29.79 -9.58
N PRO A 30 36.54 29.11 -10.31
CA PRO A 30 36.25 28.56 -11.63
C PRO A 30 35.14 27.49 -11.52
N GLN A 31 34.14 27.58 -12.39
CA GLN A 31 33.07 26.62 -12.50
C GLN A 31 33.54 25.41 -13.33
N PRO A 32 33.31 24.16 -12.89
CA PRO A 32 33.90 22.98 -13.57
C PRO A 32 33.42 22.75 -14.99
N TYR A 33 32.29 23.36 -15.41
CA TYR A 33 31.65 23.09 -16.70
C TYR A 33 31.58 24.26 -17.68
N ASP A 34 31.75 25.51 -17.25
CA ASP A 34 31.45 26.69 -18.12
C ASP A 34 32.59 27.69 -18.23
N GLY A 35 33.72 27.48 -17.59
CA GLY A 35 34.92 28.31 -17.67
C GLY A 35 34.77 29.76 -17.17
N ARG A 36 33.58 30.14 -16.68
CA ARG A 36 33.34 31.46 -16.08
C ARG A 36 33.69 31.46 -14.60
N ALA A 37 34.45 32.45 -14.18
CA ALA A 37 34.74 32.67 -12.77
C ALA A 37 33.55 33.39 -12.11
N ILE A 38 32.94 32.77 -11.10
CA ILE A 38 31.84 33.32 -10.30
C ILE A 38 32.32 33.61 -8.87
N SER A 39 31.69 34.58 -8.21
CA SER A 39 31.97 34.85 -6.80
C SER A 39 31.47 33.71 -5.90
N ILE A 40 32.08 33.58 -4.72
CA ILE A 40 31.64 32.59 -3.69
C ILE A 40 30.17 32.82 -3.35
N SER A 41 29.76 34.09 -3.22
CA SER A 41 28.37 34.45 -2.90
C SER A 41 27.38 34.02 -3.99
N GLU A 42 27.71 34.20 -5.28
CA GLU A 42 26.87 33.73 -6.38
C GLU A 42 26.73 32.22 -6.39
N ARG A 43 27.81 31.50 -6.09
CA ARG A 43 27.78 30.04 -5.97
C ARG A 43 26.92 29.58 -4.80
N GLN A 44 26.99 30.24 -3.64
CA GLN A 44 26.13 29.96 -2.48
C GLN A 44 24.66 30.24 -2.79
N ILE A 45 24.35 31.37 -3.45
CA ILE A 45 22.98 31.70 -3.89
C ILE A 45 22.45 30.65 -4.85
N SER A 46 23.25 30.21 -5.82
CA SER A 46 22.86 29.15 -6.76
C SER A 46 22.58 27.82 -6.03
N ALA A 47 23.46 27.41 -5.15
CA ALA A 47 23.29 26.19 -4.35
C ALA A 47 22.05 26.26 -3.44
N LEU A 48 21.79 27.42 -2.83
CA LEU A 48 20.58 27.63 -2.01
C LEU A 48 19.30 27.60 -2.86
N ARG A 49 19.30 28.16 -4.06
CA ARG A 49 18.17 28.11 -4.99
C ARG A 49 17.87 26.66 -5.43
N GLU A 50 18.91 25.90 -5.76
CA GLU A 50 18.78 24.49 -6.13
C GLU A 50 18.22 23.65 -4.96
N LYS A 51 18.74 23.86 -3.74
CA LYS A 51 18.24 23.21 -2.54
C LYS A 51 16.78 23.60 -2.26
N ASN A 52 16.42 24.87 -2.43
CA ASN A 52 15.04 25.33 -2.24
C ASN A 52 14.10 24.66 -3.25
N LYS A 53 14.50 24.60 -4.53
CA LYS A 53 13.74 23.88 -5.57
C LYS A 53 13.51 22.41 -5.20
N LEU A 54 14.56 21.71 -4.79
CA LEU A 54 14.46 20.30 -4.35
C LEU A 54 13.50 20.15 -3.15
N LEU A 55 13.57 21.04 -2.17
CA LEU A 55 12.66 21.02 -1.02
C LEU A 55 11.21 21.28 -1.43
N GLN A 56 10.96 22.19 -2.37
CA GLN A 56 9.63 22.44 -2.91
C GLN A 56 9.08 21.22 -3.66
N GLU A 57 9.90 20.55 -4.47
CA GLU A 57 9.53 19.32 -5.16
C GLU A 57 9.17 18.22 -4.16
N LYS A 58 9.98 18.03 -3.11
CA LYS A 58 9.68 17.07 -2.05
C LYS A 58 8.43 17.41 -1.25
N LEU A 59 8.18 18.70 -0.99
CA LEU A 59 6.95 19.14 -0.33
C LEU A 59 5.71 18.81 -1.16
N HIS A 60 5.74 19.08 -2.46
CA HIS A 60 4.64 18.71 -3.37
C HIS A 60 4.41 17.20 -3.41
N GLU A 61 5.47 16.40 -3.46
CA GLU A 61 5.37 14.94 -3.40
C GLU A 61 4.67 14.48 -2.11
N LEU A 62 5.04 15.04 -0.96
CA LEU A 62 4.42 14.71 0.33
C LEU A 62 2.94 15.13 0.41
N ILE A 63 2.60 16.30 -0.14
CA ILE A 63 1.20 16.77 -0.22
C ILE A 63 0.37 15.78 -1.05
N ASN A 64 0.84 15.41 -2.24
CA ASN A 64 0.16 14.45 -3.11
C ASN A 64 -0.03 13.08 -2.43
N ILE A 65 0.98 12.59 -1.68
CA ILE A 65 0.86 11.36 -0.90
C ILE A 65 -0.22 11.53 0.19
N GLY A 66 -0.27 12.67 0.86
CA GLY A 66 -1.29 12.98 1.87
C GLY A 66 -2.70 12.94 1.29
N GLU A 67 -2.95 13.65 0.20
CA GLU A 67 -4.25 13.71 -0.49
C GLU A 67 -4.70 12.31 -0.99
N ASN A 68 -3.76 11.52 -1.53
CA ASN A 68 -4.05 10.14 -1.93
C ASN A 68 -4.42 9.27 -0.74
N ASN A 69 -3.72 9.40 0.40
CA ASN A 69 -4.02 8.66 1.61
C ASN A 69 -5.40 9.04 2.18
N ASP A 70 -5.76 10.31 2.18
CA ASP A 70 -7.08 10.78 2.61
C ASP A 70 -8.18 10.21 1.72
N THR A 71 -7.99 10.23 0.41
CA THR A 71 -8.92 9.62 -0.56
C THR A 71 -9.12 8.12 -0.32
N ILE A 72 -8.03 7.39 -0.07
CA ILE A 72 -8.11 5.96 0.26
C ILE A 72 -8.82 5.78 1.61
N GLY A 73 -8.54 6.63 2.59
CA GLY A 73 -9.19 6.62 3.90
C GLY A 73 -10.71 6.77 3.81
N GLU A 74 -11.19 7.71 3.01
CA GLU A 74 -12.63 7.90 2.75
C GLU A 74 -13.27 6.69 2.07
N LYS A 75 -12.59 6.11 1.07
CA LYS A 75 -13.07 4.88 0.40
C LYS A 75 -13.13 3.70 1.38
N MET A 76 -12.13 3.55 2.24
CA MET A 76 -12.12 2.53 3.29
C MET A 76 -13.23 2.73 4.32
N HIS A 77 -13.54 3.96 4.67
CA HIS A 77 -14.66 4.28 5.57
C HIS A 77 -16.01 3.87 4.94
N ARG A 78 -16.26 4.25 3.68
CA ARG A 78 -17.48 3.84 2.95
C ARG A 78 -17.60 2.32 2.86
N LEU A 79 -16.52 1.63 2.53
CA LEU A 79 -16.51 0.17 2.53
C LEU A 79 -16.84 -0.41 3.90
N ALA A 80 -16.27 0.13 4.99
CA ALA A 80 -16.55 -0.34 6.34
C ALA A 80 -18.05 -0.19 6.69
N VAL A 81 -18.67 0.93 6.32
CA VAL A 81 -20.11 1.15 6.51
C VAL A 81 -20.92 0.13 5.71
N SER A 82 -20.62 -0.06 4.42
CA SER A 82 -21.31 -1.06 3.57
C SER A 82 -21.17 -2.48 4.14
N LEU A 83 -19.99 -2.85 4.66
CA LEU A 83 -19.79 -4.17 5.28
C LEU A 83 -20.66 -4.40 6.53
N LEU A 84 -21.07 -3.33 7.23
CA LEU A 84 -21.99 -3.42 8.37
C LEU A 84 -23.44 -3.64 7.95
N GLU A 85 -23.83 -3.17 6.77
CA GLU A 85 -25.19 -3.25 6.24
C GLU A 85 -25.55 -4.63 5.67
N PHE A 86 -24.55 -5.40 5.23
CA PHE A 86 -24.79 -6.74 4.67
C PHE A 86 -25.29 -7.72 5.73
N ASN A 87 -26.34 -8.46 5.37
CA ASN A 87 -27.02 -9.41 6.25
C ASN A 87 -26.74 -10.88 5.89
N SER A 88 -26.08 -11.12 4.75
CA SER A 88 -25.68 -12.46 4.32
C SER A 88 -24.28 -12.47 3.74
N VAL A 89 -23.61 -13.64 3.77
CA VAL A 89 -22.31 -13.83 3.13
C VAL A 89 -22.39 -13.58 1.63
N GLU A 90 -23.51 -13.87 1.01
CA GLU A 90 -23.73 -13.64 -0.41
C GLU A 90 -23.73 -12.16 -0.75
N GLU A 91 -24.48 -11.34 0.00
CA GLU A 91 -24.47 -9.88 -0.14
C GLU A 91 -23.07 -9.30 0.09
N LEU A 92 -22.37 -9.80 1.12
CA LEU A 92 -20.99 -9.36 1.41
C LEU A 92 -20.05 -9.65 0.24
N LEU A 93 -20.07 -10.87 -0.32
CA LEU A 93 -19.19 -11.23 -1.43
C LEU A 93 -19.46 -10.38 -2.68
N HIS A 94 -20.73 -10.15 -3.00
CA HIS A 94 -21.11 -9.29 -4.12
C HIS A 94 -20.75 -7.82 -3.87
N GLY A 95 -21.13 -7.29 -2.72
CA GLY A 95 -20.88 -5.89 -2.37
C GLY A 95 -19.40 -5.57 -2.24
N LEU A 96 -18.60 -6.48 -1.65
CA LEU A 96 -17.15 -6.32 -1.56
C LEU A 96 -16.51 -6.28 -2.94
N ASN A 97 -16.88 -7.20 -3.84
CA ASN A 97 -16.36 -7.21 -5.21
C ASN A 97 -16.71 -5.91 -5.94
N TYR A 98 -17.98 -5.48 -5.85
CA TYR A 98 -18.43 -4.22 -6.44
C TYR A 98 -17.64 -3.02 -5.92
N ASN A 99 -17.54 -2.86 -4.59
CA ASN A 99 -16.81 -1.74 -3.99
C ASN A 99 -15.32 -1.74 -4.38
N LEU A 100 -14.66 -2.92 -4.40
CA LEU A 100 -13.25 -3.00 -4.79
C LEU A 100 -13.05 -2.65 -6.29
N CYS A 101 -13.96 -3.07 -7.16
CA CYS A 101 -13.88 -2.76 -8.59
C CYS A 101 -14.19 -1.28 -8.87
N GLU A 102 -15.29 -0.77 -8.33
CA GLU A 102 -15.76 0.59 -8.65
C GLU A 102 -15.06 1.68 -7.84
N ASP A 103 -15.08 1.58 -6.51
CA ASP A 103 -14.52 2.63 -5.66
C ASP A 103 -12.99 2.63 -5.67
N PHE A 104 -12.38 1.44 -5.60
CA PHE A 104 -10.92 1.33 -5.57
C PHE A 104 -10.31 1.10 -6.95
N SER A 105 -11.14 0.96 -8.01
CA SER A 105 -10.68 0.72 -9.37
C SER A 105 -9.72 -0.47 -9.48
N ILE A 106 -10.04 -1.57 -8.78
CA ILE A 106 -9.28 -2.82 -8.83
C ILE A 106 -9.97 -3.75 -9.84
N PRO A 107 -9.38 -4.02 -11.00
CA PRO A 107 -10.10 -4.67 -12.09
C PRO A 107 -10.37 -6.16 -11.86
N HIS A 108 -9.55 -6.82 -11.05
CA HIS A 108 -9.68 -8.25 -10.81
C HIS A 108 -9.51 -8.57 -9.34
N VAL A 109 -10.57 -9.13 -8.75
CA VAL A 109 -10.63 -9.52 -7.35
C VAL A 109 -11.06 -10.99 -7.26
N VAL A 110 -10.32 -11.78 -6.52
CA VAL A 110 -10.62 -13.19 -6.27
C VAL A 110 -10.50 -13.49 -4.79
N MET A 111 -11.48 -14.19 -4.24
CA MET A 111 -11.47 -14.62 -2.85
C MET A 111 -11.57 -16.15 -2.75
N ARG A 112 -10.93 -16.73 -1.76
CA ARG A 112 -11.10 -18.13 -1.36
C ARG A 112 -11.26 -18.20 0.15
N LEU A 113 -12.29 -18.92 0.58
CA LEU A 113 -12.65 -19.08 1.98
C LEU A 113 -12.57 -20.55 2.36
N TRP A 114 -12.00 -20.85 3.52
CA TRP A 114 -11.94 -22.18 4.11
C TRP A 114 -12.21 -22.08 5.60
N TYR A 115 -12.84 -23.09 6.17
CA TYR A 115 -13.33 -23.12 7.55
C TYR A 115 -14.65 -22.34 7.83
N LEU A 116 -15.37 -21.91 6.81
CA LEU A 116 -16.75 -21.44 6.90
C LEU A 116 -17.70 -22.59 6.53
N ASN A 117 -17.60 -23.71 7.26
CA ASN A 117 -18.17 -24.99 6.83
C ASN A 117 -19.69 -25.09 6.98
N ASP A 118 -20.36 -24.18 7.70
CA ASP A 118 -21.77 -24.33 8.05
C ASP A 118 -22.75 -23.59 7.11
N ILE A 119 -22.22 -22.86 6.12
CA ILE A 119 -23.05 -22.14 5.16
C ILE A 119 -23.41 -23.07 3.99
N LYS A 120 -24.35 -23.97 4.20
CA LYS A 120 -24.78 -25.01 3.25
C LYS A 120 -25.22 -24.47 1.89
N SER A 121 -25.67 -23.22 1.79
CA SER A 121 -26.15 -22.61 0.56
C SER A 121 -25.01 -22.21 -0.41
N ASN A 122 -23.78 -22.12 0.04
CA ASN A 122 -22.67 -21.53 -0.70
C ASN A 122 -21.69 -22.53 -1.32
N LEU A 123 -21.90 -23.83 -1.19
CA LEU A 123 -21.02 -24.89 -1.69
C LEU A 123 -20.76 -24.89 -3.21
N LYS A 124 -21.56 -24.16 -3.99
CA LYS A 124 -21.42 -24.06 -5.45
C LYS A 124 -20.68 -22.79 -5.92
N ARG A 125 -20.29 -21.90 -5.01
CA ARG A 125 -19.63 -20.65 -5.38
C ARG A 125 -18.12 -20.83 -5.51
N PRO A 126 -17.46 -20.10 -6.44
CA PRO A 126 -16.01 -20.17 -6.61
C PRO A 126 -15.23 -19.89 -5.34
N GLU A 127 -15.74 -18.98 -4.47
CA GLU A 127 -15.10 -18.56 -3.22
C GLU A 127 -14.90 -19.71 -2.23
N PHE A 128 -15.74 -20.75 -2.31
CA PHE A 128 -15.66 -21.96 -1.45
C PHE A 128 -14.98 -23.15 -2.13
N SER A 129 -14.39 -22.93 -3.32
CA SER A 129 -13.63 -23.99 -4.00
C SER A 129 -12.41 -24.41 -3.18
N SER A 130 -11.98 -25.64 -3.35
CA SER A 130 -10.86 -26.21 -2.64
C SER A 130 -9.55 -25.46 -2.92
N VAL A 131 -8.77 -25.22 -1.89
CA VAL A 131 -7.47 -24.55 -1.94
C VAL A 131 -6.38 -25.53 -1.57
N SER A 132 -5.27 -25.55 -2.30
CA SER A 132 -4.13 -26.45 -2.04
C SER A 132 -3.55 -26.23 -0.63
N LYS A 133 -2.99 -27.29 -0.07
CA LYS A 133 -2.31 -27.22 1.23
C LYS A 133 -1.13 -26.26 1.20
N ALA A 134 -0.42 -26.18 0.07
CA ALA A 134 0.71 -25.31 -0.12
C ALA A 134 0.31 -23.82 0.02
N VAL A 135 -0.79 -23.41 -0.64
CA VAL A 135 -1.33 -22.04 -0.53
C VAL A 135 -1.75 -21.76 0.94
N LYS A 136 -2.47 -22.67 1.59
CA LYS A 136 -2.89 -22.46 2.98
C LYS A 136 -1.71 -22.25 3.94
N ILE A 137 -0.66 -23.06 3.83
CA ILE A 137 0.56 -22.95 4.63
C ILE A 137 1.28 -21.62 4.34
N SER A 138 1.42 -21.26 3.06
CA SER A 138 2.05 -20.01 2.65
C SER A 138 1.31 -18.80 3.25
N VAL A 139 -0.01 -18.77 3.11
CA VAL A 139 -0.86 -17.68 3.64
C VAL A 139 -0.82 -17.62 5.17
N GLU A 140 -0.75 -18.76 5.84
CA GLU A 140 -0.68 -18.83 7.30
C GLU A 140 0.64 -18.28 7.83
N SER A 141 1.74 -18.44 7.10
CA SER A 141 3.06 -17.89 7.43
C SER A 141 3.21 -16.40 7.13
N MET A 142 2.38 -15.82 6.28
CA MET A 142 2.43 -14.39 5.93
C MET A 142 2.13 -13.55 7.16
N ARG A 143 2.98 -12.59 7.50
CA ARG A 143 2.73 -11.62 8.60
C ARG A 143 2.02 -10.36 8.11
N LYS A 144 2.25 -9.99 6.86
CA LYS A 144 1.68 -8.82 6.20
C LYS A 144 1.16 -9.21 4.82
N PRO A 145 0.25 -8.44 4.22
CA PRO A 145 -0.12 -8.58 2.83
C PRO A 145 1.12 -8.55 1.93
N TYR A 146 1.09 -9.35 0.88
CA TYR A 146 2.11 -9.34 -0.16
C TYR A 146 1.67 -8.43 -1.30
N CYS A 147 2.61 -7.67 -1.86
CA CYS A 147 2.47 -6.94 -3.11
C CYS A 147 3.65 -7.29 -4.03
N GLY A 148 3.40 -7.45 -5.31
CA GLY A 148 4.46 -7.75 -6.28
C GLY A 148 3.94 -8.29 -7.61
N SER A 149 4.88 -8.53 -8.53
CA SER A 149 4.58 -9.02 -9.88
C SER A 149 4.42 -10.56 -9.96
N GLN A 150 4.82 -11.28 -8.94
CA GLN A 150 4.79 -12.74 -8.95
C GLN A 150 3.71 -13.29 -8.02
N ILE A 151 3.04 -14.32 -8.49
CA ILE A 151 2.02 -15.03 -7.75
C ILE A 151 2.19 -16.54 -7.97
N SER A 152 1.84 -17.36 -6.98
CA SER A 152 1.93 -18.82 -7.08
C SER A 152 1.11 -19.37 -8.26
N ASP A 153 1.63 -20.39 -8.92
CA ASP A 153 0.94 -21.09 -9.99
C ASP A 153 -0.38 -21.75 -9.53
N ASP A 154 -0.54 -22.00 -8.24
CA ASP A 154 -1.79 -22.48 -7.65
C ASP A 154 -2.87 -21.40 -7.55
N ILE A 155 -2.48 -20.13 -7.47
CA ILE A 155 -3.40 -18.99 -7.32
C ILE A 155 -3.72 -18.38 -8.68
N LYS A 156 -2.75 -18.32 -9.59
CA LYS A 156 -2.89 -17.70 -10.90
C LYS A 156 -4.12 -18.16 -11.71
N PRO A 157 -4.47 -19.47 -11.73
CA PRO A 157 -5.66 -19.96 -12.43
C PRO A 157 -7.01 -19.42 -11.89
N TRP A 158 -7.04 -18.85 -10.68
CA TRP A 158 -8.26 -18.30 -10.11
C TRP A 158 -8.79 -17.08 -10.88
N PHE A 159 -7.90 -16.39 -11.61
CA PHE A 159 -8.24 -15.26 -12.48
C PHE A 159 -8.71 -15.69 -13.87
N GLY A 160 -8.78 -17.00 -14.15
CA GLY A 160 -9.26 -17.51 -15.43
C GLY A 160 -8.43 -17.02 -16.62
N GLN A 161 -9.12 -16.53 -17.66
CA GLN A 161 -8.46 -16.07 -18.90
C GLN A 161 -7.68 -14.76 -18.71
N ASP A 162 -8.04 -13.96 -17.73
CA ASP A 162 -7.45 -12.65 -17.46
C ASP A 162 -6.05 -12.76 -16.82
N ALA A 163 -5.74 -13.91 -16.22
CA ALA A 163 -4.47 -14.18 -15.54
C ALA A 163 -3.21 -13.81 -16.36
N LYS A 164 -3.29 -13.91 -17.69
CA LYS A 164 -2.16 -13.62 -18.61
C LYS A 164 -1.89 -12.12 -18.80
N TYR A 165 -2.86 -11.27 -18.50
CA TYR A 165 -2.73 -9.82 -18.65
C TYR A 165 -2.35 -9.11 -17.35
N LEU A 166 -2.43 -9.81 -16.22
CA LEU A 166 -2.13 -9.25 -14.92
C LEU A 166 -0.63 -9.17 -14.70
N GLN A 167 -0.14 -7.99 -14.29
CA GLN A 167 1.27 -7.70 -14.08
C GLN A 167 1.63 -7.45 -12.62
N SER A 168 0.66 -7.06 -11.78
CA SER A 168 0.88 -6.88 -10.34
C SER A 168 -0.26 -7.48 -9.53
N PHE A 169 0.07 -7.95 -8.32
CA PHE A 169 -0.84 -8.67 -7.45
C PHE A 169 -0.70 -8.21 -6.00
N SER A 170 -1.83 -8.24 -5.28
CA SER A 170 -1.82 -8.14 -3.83
C SER A 170 -2.49 -9.37 -3.23
N ILE A 171 -1.87 -9.96 -2.21
CA ILE A 171 -2.35 -11.16 -1.50
C ILE A 171 -2.61 -10.75 -0.05
N ILE A 172 -3.87 -10.83 0.38
CA ILE A 172 -4.32 -10.37 1.69
C ILE A 172 -4.86 -11.55 2.47
N PRO A 173 -4.18 -12.02 3.53
CA PRO A 173 -4.69 -13.05 4.41
C PRO A 173 -5.94 -12.57 5.16
N LEU A 174 -7.00 -13.35 5.14
CA LEU A 174 -8.19 -13.10 5.94
C LEU A 174 -8.07 -13.89 7.25
N ARG A 175 -7.93 -13.16 8.37
CA ARG A 175 -7.59 -13.75 9.67
C ARG A 175 -8.49 -13.26 10.79
N ARG A 176 -8.71 -14.19 11.72
CA ARG A 176 -9.21 -13.94 13.07
C ARG A 176 -8.31 -14.68 14.09
N LYS A 177 -8.86 -15.67 14.79
CA LYS A 177 -8.06 -16.60 15.62
C LYS A 177 -7.19 -17.53 14.75
N ARG A 178 -7.64 -17.81 13.53
CA ARG A 178 -6.95 -18.59 12.49
C ARG A 178 -7.16 -17.94 11.14
N THR A 179 -6.41 -18.34 10.14
CA THR A 179 -6.62 -17.90 8.75
C THR A 179 -7.87 -18.57 8.20
N ILE A 180 -8.86 -17.79 7.81
CA ILE A 180 -10.17 -18.24 7.30
C ILE A 180 -10.28 -18.16 5.79
N GLY A 181 -9.38 -17.43 5.14
CA GLY A 181 -9.44 -17.20 3.71
C GLY A 181 -8.29 -16.36 3.18
N LEU A 182 -8.40 -16.06 1.92
CA LEU A 182 -7.46 -15.28 1.15
C LEU A 182 -8.22 -14.38 0.18
N LEU A 183 -7.91 -13.09 0.19
CA LEU A 183 -8.32 -12.14 -0.82
C LEU A 183 -7.12 -11.82 -1.72
N VAL A 184 -7.29 -11.97 -3.02
CA VAL A 184 -6.26 -11.69 -4.02
C VAL A 184 -6.78 -10.65 -4.98
N MET A 185 -6.02 -9.61 -5.21
CA MET A 185 -6.30 -8.57 -6.18
C MET A 185 -5.24 -8.61 -7.27
N GLY A 186 -5.64 -8.40 -8.51
CA GLY A 186 -4.75 -8.37 -9.67
C GLY A 186 -4.98 -7.13 -10.53
N SER A 187 -3.91 -6.60 -11.11
CA SER A 187 -3.97 -5.45 -12.02
C SER A 187 -3.08 -5.67 -13.24
N PRO A 188 -3.51 -5.18 -14.43
CA PRO A 188 -2.64 -5.10 -15.60
C PRO A 188 -1.57 -4.01 -15.48
N ASP A 189 -1.72 -3.08 -14.54
CA ASP A 189 -0.74 -2.06 -14.23
C ASP A 189 0.31 -2.61 -13.26
N ALA A 190 1.59 -2.64 -13.68
CA ALA A 190 2.70 -3.14 -12.88
C ALA A 190 2.97 -2.31 -11.62
N GLU A 191 2.66 -1.00 -11.67
CA GLU A 191 2.89 -0.05 -10.58
C GLU A 191 1.74 -0.03 -9.55
N ARG A 192 0.67 -0.80 -9.78
CA ARG A 192 -0.49 -0.82 -8.87
C ARG A 192 -0.17 -1.47 -7.52
N PHE A 193 0.52 -2.59 -7.53
CA PHE A 193 0.89 -3.39 -6.35
C PHE A 193 2.38 -3.68 -6.36
N PHE A 194 3.22 -2.64 -6.19
CA PHE A 194 4.67 -2.80 -6.19
C PHE A 194 5.21 -3.24 -4.81
N PRO A 195 6.38 -3.92 -4.75
CA PRO A 195 6.87 -4.56 -3.52
C PRO A 195 7.10 -3.63 -2.33
N GLU A 196 7.54 -2.39 -2.57
CA GLU A 196 7.79 -1.38 -1.51
C GLU A 196 6.53 -0.59 -1.12
N MET A 197 5.38 -0.91 -1.70
CA MET A 197 4.10 -0.28 -1.39
C MET A 197 3.74 -0.48 0.10
N GLY A 198 3.27 0.58 0.76
CA GLY A 198 2.77 0.50 2.13
C GLY A 198 1.54 -0.41 2.24
N THR A 199 1.58 -1.42 3.12
CA THR A 199 0.52 -2.44 3.25
C THR A 199 -0.58 -2.09 4.27
N LEU A 200 -0.52 -0.92 4.89
CA LEU A 200 -1.44 -0.55 5.98
C LEU A 200 -2.93 -0.65 5.60
N TYR A 201 -3.31 -0.12 4.44
CA TYR A 201 -4.71 -0.18 3.99
C TYR A 201 -5.13 -1.58 3.56
N LEU A 202 -4.20 -2.39 3.06
CA LEU A 202 -4.45 -3.79 2.73
C LEU A 202 -4.64 -4.65 3.99
N GLU A 203 -3.88 -4.37 5.05
CA GLU A 203 -4.05 -4.99 6.37
C GLU A 203 -5.43 -4.65 6.94
N ARG A 204 -5.80 -3.37 6.95
CA ARG A 204 -7.12 -2.90 7.40
C ARG A 204 -8.27 -3.51 6.59
N LEU A 205 -8.10 -3.61 5.27
CA LEU A 205 -9.08 -4.28 4.40
C LEU A 205 -9.27 -5.74 4.82
N GLY A 206 -8.18 -6.48 5.02
CA GLY A 206 -8.22 -7.87 5.49
C GLY A 206 -8.92 -8.02 6.85
N GLU A 207 -8.66 -7.11 7.79
CA GLU A 207 -9.29 -7.08 9.10
C GLU A 207 -10.80 -6.80 9.02
N LEU A 208 -11.20 -5.80 8.22
CA LEU A 208 -12.62 -5.45 8.01
C LEU A 208 -13.40 -6.61 7.40
N VAL A 209 -12.89 -7.18 6.30
CA VAL A 209 -13.54 -8.31 5.62
C VAL A 209 -13.62 -9.53 6.53
N SER A 210 -12.53 -9.86 7.26
CA SER A 210 -12.52 -10.98 8.20
C SER A 210 -13.53 -10.79 9.33
N SER A 211 -13.68 -9.56 9.81
CA SER A 211 -14.63 -9.23 10.89
C SER A 211 -16.07 -9.30 10.43
N ALA A 212 -16.36 -8.80 9.21
CA ALA A 212 -17.68 -8.88 8.61
C ALA A 212 -18.10 -10.33 8.34
N LEU A 213 -17.23 -11.15 7.75
CA LEU A 213 -17.48 -12.57 7.53
C LEU A 213 -17.83 -13.30 8.82
N ALA A 214 -17.10 -13.05 9.90
CA ALA A 214 -17.36 -13.73 11.14
C ALA A 214 -18.60 -13.22 11.91
N ARG A 215 -19.03 -11.98 11.66
CA ARG A 215 -20.33 -11.50 12.13
C ARG A 215 -21.46 -12.28 11.47
N LEU A 216 -21.38 -12.45 10.16
CA LEU A 216 -22.39 -13.15 9.37
C LEU A 216 -22.43 -14.65 9.70
N GLU A 217 -21.27 -15.31 9.89
CA GLU A 217 -21.20 -16.70 10.34
C GLU A 217 -21.97 -16.92 11.66
N ARG A 218 -21.90 -15.97 12.60
CA ARG A 218 -22.66 -16.06 13.86
C ARG A 218 -24.14 -15.88 13.66
N ILE A 219 -24.55 -14.97 12.81
CA ILE A 219 -25.99 -14.71 12.51
C ILE A 219 -26.60 -15.96 11.90
N ASP A 220 -25.94 -16.58 10.91
CA ASP A 220 -26.41 -17.80 10.27
C ASP A 220 -26.56 -18.96 11.27
N LEU A 221 -25.61 -19.11 12.21
CA LEU A 221 -25.68 -20.13 13.27
C LEU A 221 -26.83 -19.87 14.24
N GLU A 222 -27.09 -18.64 14.66
CA GLU A 222 -28.17 -18.28 15.56
C GLU A 222 -29.54 -18.54 14.90
N GLN A 223 -29.72 -18.21 13.62
CA GLN A 223 -30.93 -18.50 12.86
C GLN A 223 -31.20 -20.00 12.71
N MET A 224 -30.17 -20.81 12.47
CA MET A 224 -30.29 -22.26 12.38
C MET A 224 -30.70 -22.92 13.71
N ILE A 225 -30.32 -22.32 14.84
CA ILE A 225 -30.70 -22.83 16.16
C ILE A 225 -32.18 -22.48 16.47
N ASP A 226 -32.63 -21.30 16.06
CA ASP A 226 -34.00 -20.84 16.32
C ASP A 226 -35.04 -21.54 15.43
N GLU A 227 -34.64 -21.97 14.20
CA GLU A 227 -35.46 -22.76 13.29
C GLU A 227 -35.49 -24.25 13.63
N SER A 228 -34.71 -24.72 14.60
CA SER A 228 -34.73 -26.11 15.01
C SER A 228 -36.03 -26.37 15.78
N PRO A 229 -36.87 -27.38 15.39
CA PRO A 229 -38.11 -27.64 16.05
C PRO A 229 -37.84 -28.01 17.53
N LYS A 230 -38.42 -27.23 18.44
CA LYS A 230 -38.47 -27.60 19.86
C LYS A 230 -39.23 -28.90 20.00
N ILE A 231 -38.50 -29.98 20.25
CA ILE A 231 -39.05 -31.32 20.57
C ILE A 231 -39.67 -31.29 21.94
#